data_40892457f9eb7f7026eeb2da5bf2bec3
#
_entry.id   40892457f9eb7f7026eeb2da5bf2bec3
#
_cell.length_a   1.000
_cell.length_b   1.000
_cell.length_c   1.000
_cell.angle_alpha   90.00
_cell.angle_beta   90.00
_cell.angle_gamma   90.00
#
_symmetry.space_group_name_H-M   'P 1'
#
loop_
_entity.id
_entity.type
_entity.pdbx_description
1 polymer ?
#
loop_
_entity_poly.entity_id
_entity_poly.type
_entity_poly.pdbx_seq_one_letter_code
_entity_poly.pdbx_strand_id
1 'polypeptide(L)'
;MEYLSLLTGRPVPDRVESWRDASIDQIVAYIDGVKPAATPALDRRLHEAIQRFGVPVSAKEFATIERFHAAFVDAGLSLRFHSFGRPPQGYYPTYRELLLETDQKGRTRSYLASEGDFQFVRSLEGRDAVIPVVGDLSGTHALTAMGRWMTEHNERLSAFYVSNVENYLFRDDGFERYMENLNRLPHTDRSAIIRSIFGRFGLPDSVPGYYSTSTVQNLNELLANFSAGKYQTYSDLLGR
;
A
#
# COMPACT_ATOMS: atom_id res chain seq x y z
N MET A 1 -13.39 12.45 6.78
CA MET A 1 -14.55 11.84 7.47
C MET A 1 -15.40 10.98 6.53
N GLU A 2 -15.90 11.49 5.40
CA GLU A 2 -16.76 10.75 4.45
C GLU A 2 -16.15 9.44 3.96
N TYR A 3 -14.85 9.46 3.64
CA TYR A 3 -14.11 8.26 3.24
C TYR A 3 -14.15 7.17 4.32
N LEU A 4 -13.83 7.52 5.57
CA LEU A 4 -13.86 6.56 6.68
C LEU A 4 -15.29 6.09 7.00
N SER A 5 -16.27 6.97 6.84
CA SER A 5 -17.68 6.60 6.98
C SER A 5 -18.11 5.55 5.94
N LEU A 6 -17.70 5.72 4.68
CA LEU A 6 -17.97 4.73 3.65
C LEU A 6 -17.25 3.40 3.96
N LEU A 7 -15.96 3.46 4.26
CA LEU A 7 -15.14 2.28 4.53
C LEU A 7 -15.65 1.46 5.72
N THR A 8 -16.00 2.13 6.82
CA THR A 8 -16.40 1.45 8.07
C THR A 8 -17.91 1.28 8.22
N GLY A 9 -18.71 1.76 7.27
CA GLY A 9 -20.17 1.72 7.33
C GLY A 9 -20.82 2.64 8.36
N ARG A 10 -20.06 3.53 9.00
CA ARG A 10 -20.61 4.49 9.97
C ARG A 10 -21.27 5.64 9.22
N PRO A 11 -22.37 6.22 9.74
CA PRO A 11 -22.98 7.39 9.11
C PRO A 11 -22.02 8.58 9.08
N VAL A 12 -22.16 9.43 8.08
CA VAL A 12 -21.47 10.72 8.05
C VAL A 12 -22.08 11.58 9.17
N PRO A 13 -21.26 12.23 10.00
CA PRO A 13 -21.78 13.09 11.07
C PRO A 13 -22.54 14.31 10.51
N ASP A 14 -23.54 14.78 11.25
CA ASP A 14 -24.17 16.05 10.98
C ASP A 14 -23.10 17.16 10.97
N ARG A 15 -23.17 18.09 10.04
CA ARG A 15 -22.19 19.16 9.85
C ARG A 15 -20.78 18.63 9.55
N VAL A 16 -20.65 17.79 8.52
CA VAL A 16 -19.36 17.20 8.10
C VAL A 16 -18.27 18.26 7.89
N GLU A 17 -18.61 19.48 7.52
CA GLU A 17 -17.66 20.59 7.33
C GLU A 17 -16.89 20.93 8.60
N SER A 18 -17.49 20.74 9.79
CA SER A 18 -16.81 20.99 11.07
C SER A 18 -15.73 19.97 11.37
N TRP A 19 -15.65 18.87 10.60
CA TRP A 19 -14.66 17.81 10.78
C TRP A 19 -13.41 18.00 9.92
N ARG A 20 -13.33 19.06 9.11
CA ARG A 20 -12.13 19.35 8.31
C ARG A 20 -10.88 19.59 9.16
N ASP A 21 -11.09 20.25 10.32
CA ASP A 21 -10.03 20.55 11.27
C ASP A 21 -9.96 19.54 12.43
N ALA A 22 -10.74 18.45 12.36
CA ALA A 22 -10.73 17.43 13.39
C ALA A 22 -9.41 16.67 13.38
N SER A 23 -8.85 16.42 14.57
CA SER A 23 -7.70 15.56 14.71
C SER A 23 -8.04 14.11 14.36
N ILE A 24 -7.04 13.32 13.99
CA ILE A 24 -7.24 11.90 13.73
C ILE A 24 -7.80 11.16 14.96
N ASP A 25 -7.44 11.57 16.18
CA ASP A 25 -7.99 11.01 17.41
C ASP A 25 -9.49 11.26 17.55
N GLN A 26 -9.95 12.47 17.20
CA GLN A 26 -11.38 12.80 17.19
C GLN A 26 -12.15 11.96 16.17
N ILE A 27 -11.58 11.79 14.97
CA ILE A 27 -12.15 10.96 13.90
C ILE A 27 -12.25 9.51 14.35
N VAL A 28 -11.19 8.97 14.94
CA VAL A 28 -11.15 7.61 15.50
C VAL A 28 -12.20 7.44 16.58
N ALA A 29 -12.29 8.38 17.54
CA ALA A 29 -13.28 8.33 18.60
C ALA A 29 -14.72 8.34 18.08
N TYR A 30 -14.99 9.13 17.02
CA TYR A 30 -16.31 9.12 16.37
C TYR A 30 -16.64 7.75 15.76
N ILE A 31 -15.74 7.19 14.98
CA ILE A 31 -15.95 5.89 14.32
C ILE A 31 -16.20 4.78 15.34
N ASP A 32 -15.52 4.81 16.48
CA ASP A 32 -15.71 3.85 17.58
C ASP A 32 -17.02 4.04 18.34
N GLY A 33 -17.44 5.27 18.51
CA GLY A 33 -18.66 5.60 19.27
C GLY A 33 -19.96 5.38 18.51
N VAL A 34 -19.91 5.16 17.17
CA VAL A 34 -21.10 5.10 16.32
C VAL A 34 -21.25 3.70 15.71
N LYS A 35 -22.48 3.18 15.77
CA LYS A 35 -22.81 1.89 15.16
C LYS A 35 -22.86 1.98 13.62
N PRO A 36 -22.47 0.92 12.89
CA PRO A 36 -22.62 0.90 11.44
C PRO A 36 -24.10 0.92 11.02
N ALA A 37 -24.35 1.44 9.83
CA ALA A 37 -25.65 1.36 9.19
C ALA A 37 -26.00 -0.09 8.80
N ALA A 38 -27.27 -0.34 8.48
CA ALA A 38 -27.71 -1.66 8.03
C ALA A 38 -27.02 -2.06 6.71
N THR A 39 -26.56 -3.32 6.61
CA THR A 39 -25.83 -3.88 5.47
C THR A 39 -26.48 -3.58 4.11
N PRO A 40 -27.79 -3.78 3.86
CA PRO A 40 -28.38 -3.52 2.55
C PRO A 40 -28.28 -2.05 2.07
N ALA A 41 -28.20 -1.10 3.00
CA ALA A 41 -28.01 0.29 2.65
C ALA A 41 -26.54 0.59 2.29
N LEU A 42 -25.62 -0.08 2.95
CA LEU A 42 -24.17 0.02 2.67
C LEU A 42 -23.83 -0.59 1.31
N ASP A 43 -24.35 -1.77 1.00
CA ASP A 43 -24.11 -2.44 -0.29
C ASP A 43 -24.63 -1.59 -1.45
N ARG A 44 -25.82 -0.99 -1.32
CA ARG A 44 -26.31 -0.06 -2.34
C ARG A 44 -25.39 1.13 -2.54
N ARG A 45 -24.95 1.77 -1.45
CA ARG A 45 -24.01 2.91 -1.53
C ARG A 45 -22.69 2.55 -2.21
N LEU A 46 -22.17 1.37 -1.91
CA LEU A 46 -20.94 0.84 -2.50
C LEU A 46 -21.13 0.60 -4.01
N HIS A 47 -22.20 -0.07 -4.40
CA HIS A 47 -22.55 -0.32 -5.79
C HIS A 47 -22.73 0.98 -6.58
N GLU A 48 -23.52 1.92 -6.06
CA GLU A 48 -23.73 3.23 -6.68
C GLU A 48 -22.42 4.02 -6.85
N ALA A 49 -21.52 3.95 -5.85
CA ALA A 49 -20.22 4.62 -5.92
C ALA A 49 -19.36 4.03 -7.04
N ILE A 50 -19.25 2.71 -7.15
CA ILE A 50 -18.46 2.03 -8.19
C ILE A 50 -19.06 2.28 -9.58
N GLN A 51 -20.38 2.16 -9.74
CA GLN A 51 -21.06 2.39 -11.01
C GLN A 51 -20.88 3.83 -11.51
N ARG A 52 -20.89 4.81 -10.60
CA ARG A 52 -20.68 6.22 -10.96
C ARG A 52 -19.35 6.47 -11.66
N PHE A 53 -18.32 5.70 -11.33
CA PHE A 53 -17.00 5.82 -11.95
C PHE A 53 -16.88 5.01 -13.26
N GLY A 54 -17.91 4.26 -13.66
CA GLY A 54 -17.90 3.50 -14.91
C GLY A 54 -16.86 2.36 -14.92
N VAL A 55 -16.38 1.92 -13.77
CA VAL A 55 -15.40 0.83 -13.67
C VAL A 55 -16.07 -0.50 -14.05
N PRO A 56 -15.56 -1.23 -15.04
CA PRO A 56 -16.12 -2.52 -15.45
C PRO A 56 -15.79 -3.59 -14.40
N VAL A 57 -16.70 -3.81 -13.46
CA VAL A 57 -16.56 -4.81 -12.39
C VAL A 57 -17.52 -5.97 -12.65
N SER A 58 -16.98 -7.19 -12.72
CA SER A 58 -17.79 -8.41 -12.86
C SER A 58 -18.53 -8.75 -11.56
N ALA A 59 -19.56 -9.57 -11.63
CA ALA A 59 -20.32 -10.03 -10.45
C ALA A 59 -19.41 -10.73 -9.40
N LYS A 60 -18.37 -11.46 -9.84
CA LYS A 60 -17.41 -12.11 -8.94
C LYS A 60 -16.52 -11.09 -8.22
N GLU A 61 -16.11 -10.04 -8.90
CA GLU A 61 -15.33 -8.95 -8.31
C GLU A 61 -16.17 -8.15 -7.34
N PHE A 62 -17.42 -7.85 -7.68
CA PHE A 62 -18.37 -7.23 -6.74
C PHE A 62 -18.52 -8.05 -5.45
N ALA A 63 -18.79 -9.35 -5.56
CA ALA A 63 -18.89 -10.21 -4.38
C ALA A 63 -17.61 -10.24 -3.54
N THR A 64 -16.45 -10.05 -4.17
CA THR A 64 -15.17 -9.93 -3.46
C THR A 64 -15.05 -8.59 -2.73
N ILE A 65 -15.43 -7.49 -3.38
CA ILE A 65 -15.44 -6.14 -2.80
C ILE A 65 -16.40 -6.09 -1.60
N GLU A 66 -17.62 -6.61 -1.76
CA GLU A 66 -18.63 -6.69 -0.68
C GLU A 66 -18.11 -7.45 0.53
N ARG A 67 -17.47 -8.60 0.31
CA ARG A 67 -16.89 -9.40 1.39
C ARG A 67 -15.79 -8.65 2.15
N PHE A 68 -14.92 -7.92 1.47
CA PHE A 68 -13.91 -7.11 2.12
C PHE A 68 -14.52 -5.91 2.85
N HIS A 69 -15.49 -5.24 2.22
CA HIS A 69 -16.20 -4.13 2.85
C HIS A 69 -16.93 -4.59 4.13
N ALA A 70 -17.62 -5.72 4.10
CA ALA A 70 -18.26 -6.31 5.27
C ALA A 70 -17.26 -6.54 6.42
N ALA A 71 -16.04 -7.00 6.13
CA ALA A 71 -15.00 -7.17 7.15
C ALA A 71 -14.58 -5.83 7.79
N PHE A 72 -14.51 -4.74 7.02
CA PHE A 72 -14.26 -3.39 7.54
C PHE A 72 -15.43 -2.86 8.37
N VAL A 73 -16.65 -3.14 7.94
CA VAL A 73 -17.86 -2.72 8.67
C VAL A 73 -17.95 -3.44 10.03
N ASP A 74 -17.74 -4.75 10.05
CA ASP A 74 -17.83 -5.58 11.24
C ASP A 74 -16.73 -5.27 12.25
N ALA A 75 -15.48 -5.24 11.80
CA ALA A 75 -14.33 -5.01 12.68
C ALA A 75 -14.08 -3.52 12.95
N GLY A 76 -14.56 -2.62 12.08
CA GLY A 76 -14.26 -1.20 12.15
C GLY A 76 -12.76 -0.93 12.18
N LEU A 77 -12.33 -0.02 13.04
CA LEU A 77 -10.91 0.29 13.18
C LEU A 77 -10.09 -0.81 13.88
N SER A 78 -10.73 -1.83 14.42
CA SER A 78 -10.06 -3.00 15.01
C SER A 78 -9.69 -4.05 13.96
N LEU A 79 -10.02 -3.83 12.68
CA LEU A 79 -9.60 -4.71 11.59
C LEU A 79 -8.08 -4.89 11.62
N ARG A 80 -7.64 -6.15 11.59
CA ARG A 80 -6.22 -6.52 11.61
C ARG A 80 -5.87 -7.25 10.33
N PHE A 81 -4.69 -6.94 9.78
CA PHE A 81 -4.16 -7.69 8.64
C PHE A 81 -3.94 -9.16 9.01
N HIS A 82 -4.26 -10.05 8.11
CA HIS A 82 -3.84 -11.44 8.17
C HIS A 82 -3.56 -11.97 6.76
N SER A 83 -2.69 -12.95 6.64
CA SER A 83 -2.40 -13.64 5.38
C SER A 83 -3.32 -14.85 5.22
N PHE A 84 -3.81 -15.09 4.00
CA PHE A 84 -4.59 -16.29 3.69
C PHE A 84 -3.79 -17.56 4.06
N GLY A 85 -4.47 -18.52 4.71
CA GLY A 85 -3.86 -19.79 5.11
C GLY A 85 -2.86 -19.70 6.27
N ARG A 86 -2.72 -18.56 6.92
CA ARG A 86 -1.88 -18.39 8.12
C ARG A 86 -2.71 -17.92 9.31
N PRO A 87 -2.41 -18.36 10.55
CA PRO A 87 -3.08 -17.83 11.72
C PRO A 87 -2.78 -16.33 11.88
N PRO A 88 -3.72 -15.55 12.44
CA PRO A 88 -3.49 -14.16 12.76
C PRO A 88 -2.24 -13.99 13.65
N GLN A 89 -1.40 -13.02 13.30
CA GLN A 89 -0.20 -12.72 14.08
C GLN A 89 -0.48 -11.52 14.98
N GLY A 90 -0.18 -11.66 16.27
CA GLY A 90 -0.45 -10.60 17.26
C GLY A 90 0.33 -9.29 17.01
N TYR A 91 1.45 -9.37 16.28
CA TYR A 91 2.28 -8.22 15.94
C TYR A 91 1.82 -7.46 14.67
N TYR A 92 0.84 -7.97 13.92
CA TYR A 92 0.26 -7.20 12.83
C TYR A 92 -0.60 -6.07 13.40
N PRO A 93 -0.43 -4.83 12.94
CA PRO A 93 -1.20 -3.71 13.44
C PRO A 93 -2.68 -3.81 13.05
N THR A 94 -3.52 -3.22 13.88
CA THR A 94 -4.90 -2.90 13.52
C THR A 94 -4.92 -1.67 12.60
N TYR A 95 -6.03 -1.44 11.92
CA TYR A 95 -6.21 -0.24 11.12
C TYR A 95 -6.12 1.03 11.97
N ARG A 96 -6.62 0.98 13.22
CA ARG A 96 -6.47 2.05 14.22
C ARG A 96 -5.00 2.37 14.50
N GLU A 97 -4.20 1.35 14.80
CA GLU A 97 -2.78 1.54 15.09
C GLU A 97 -2.06 2.18 13.91
N LEU A 98 -2.39 1.79 12.66
CA LEU A 98 -1.84 2.43 11.46
C LEU A 98 -2.28 3.90 11.29
N LEU A 99 -3.52 4.23 11.65
CA LEU A 99 -4.01 5.61 11.57
C LEU A 99 -3.33 6.54 12.58
N LEU A 100 -3.06 6.01 13.79
CA LEU A 100 -2.53 6.78 14.91
C LEU A 100 -1.00 6.71 15.03
N GLU A 101 -0.33 5.87 14.22
CA GLU A 101 1.11 5.71 14.29
C GLU A 101 1.83 7.05 14.01
N THR A 102 2.87 7.29 14.81
CA THR A 102 3.70 8.47 14.67
C THR A 102 5.13 8.10 14.25
N ASP A 103 5.78 9.00 13.53
CA ASP A 103 7.21 8.88 13.27
C ASP A 103 8.04 9.12 14.55
N GLN A 104 9.37 8.94 14.45
CA GLN A 104 10.30 9.15 15.59
C GLN A 104 10.29 10.60 16.15
N LYS A 105 9.63 11.53 15.46
CA LYS A 105 9.45 12.93 15.90
C LYS A 105 8.05 13.18 16.47
N GLY A 106 7.28 12.12 16.70
CA GLY A 106 5.91 12.20 17.22
C GLY A 106 4.87 12.74 16.23
N ARG A 107 5.17 12.75 14.92
CA ARG A 107 4.26 13.27 13.89
C ARG A 107 3.46 12.13 13.28
N THR A 108 2.15 12.23 13.25
CA THR A 108 1.27 11.31 12.52
C THR A 108 1.58 11.38 11.02
N ARG A 109 1.66 10.21 10.37
CA ARG A 109 2.03 10.09 8.96
C ARG A 109 0.96 9.48 8.07
N SER A 110 -0.19 9.15 8.65
CA SER A 110 -1.36 8.77 7.86
C SER A 110 -1.82 9.93 6.99
N TYR A 111 -2.14 9.69 5.73
CA TYR A 111 -2.76 10.71 4.87
C TYR A 111 -4.16 11.13 5.35
N LEU A 112 -4.72 10.41 6.30
CA LEU A 112 -5.98 10.76 6.98
C LEU A 112 -5.76 11.62 8.24
N ALA A 113 -4.52 11.93 8.58
CA ALA A 113 -4.20 12.71 9.78
C ALA A 113 -4.55 14.20 9.65
N SER A 114 -4.61 14.72 8.43
CA SER A 114 -5.02 16.09 8.17
C SER A 114 -5.86 16.20 6.89
N GLU A 115 -6.72 17.21 6.83
CA GLU A 115 -7.46 17.51 5.61
C GLU A 115 -6.51 17.83 4.43
N GLY A 116 -5.40 18.51 4.69
CA GLY A 116 -4.40 18.83 3.67
C GLY A 116 -3.78 17.59 3.03
N ASP A 117 -3.35 16.62 3.84
CA ASP A 117 -2.76 15.36 3.35
C ASP A 117 -3.81 14.53 2.59
N PHE A 118 -5.04 14.48 3.11
CA PHE A 118 -6.16 13.80 2.43
C PHE A 118 -6.45 14.41 1.06
N GLN A 119 -6.56 15.75 0.97
CA GLN A 119 -6.83 16.44 -0.29
C GLN A 119 -5.66 16.28 -1.28
N PHE A 120 -4.43 16.22 -0.80
CA PHE A 120 -3.28 15.92 -1.64
C PHE A 120 -3.43 14.55 -2.32
N VAL A 121 -3.66 13.48 -1.55
CA VAL A 121 -3.86 12.12 -2.11
C VAL A 121 -5.08 12.10 -3.04
N ARG A 122 -6.21 12.67 -2.63
CA ARG A 122 -7.40 12.80 -3.46
C ARG A 122 -7.12 13.52 -4.79
N SER A 123 -6.26 14.52 -4.78
CA SER A 123 -5.89 15.24 -6.01
C SER A 123 -5.05 14.40 -6.97
N LEU A 124 -4.23 13.47 -6.45
CA LEU A 124 -3.51 12.50 -7.28
C LEU A 124 -4.48 11.53 -7.95
N GLU A 125 -5.40 10.96 -7.18
CA GLU A 125 -6.46 10.08 -7.70
C GLU A 125 -7.31 10.78 -8.76
N GLY A 126 -7.74 12.01 -8.48
CA GLY A 126 -8.58 12.79 -9.40
C GLY A 126 -7.90 13.24 -10.70
N ARG A 127 -6.59 13.07 -10.83
CA ARG A 127 -5.79 13.35 -12.03
C ARG A 127 -5.25 12.07 -12.68
N ASP A 128 -5.75 10.91 -12.27
CA ASP A 128 -5.26 9.60 -12.71
C ASP A 128 -3.73 9.44 -12.51
N ALA A 129 -3.18 10.09 -11.46
CA ALA A 129 -1.77 10.01 -11.11
C ALA A 129 -1.46 8.80 -10.20
N VAL A 130 -2.47 8.02 -9.83
CA VAL A 130 -2.36 6.73 -9.18
C VAL A 130 -2.98 5.68 -10.09
N ILE A 131 -2.15 4.80 -10.64
CA ILE A 131 -2.56 3.79 -11.63
C ILE A 131 -2.41 2.40 -11.00
N PRO A 132 -3.51 1.76 -10.56
CA PRO A 132 -3.45 0.42 -10.00
C PRO A 132 -3.16 -0.61 -11.09
N VAL A 133 -2.15 -1.45 -10.87
CA VAL A 133 -1.77 -2.54 -11.77
C VAL A 133 -1.68 -3.84 -10.99
N VAL A 134 -2.34 -4.88 -11.45
CA VAL A 134 -2.24 -6.23 -10.89
C VAL A 134 -1.33 -7.07 -11.76
N GLY A 135 -0.32 -7.71 -11.15
CA GLY A 135 0.57 -8.61 -11.89
C GLY A 135 1.70 -9.16 -11.04
N ASP A 136 2.40 -10.13 -11.62
CA ASP A 136 3.59 -10.73 -11.08
C ASP A 136 4.82 -9.94 -11.52
N LEU A 137 5.69 -9.55 -10.59
CA LEU A 137 6.92 -8.80 -10.87
C LEU A 137 7.95 -9.64 -11.66
N SER A 138 7.94 -10.96 -11.50
CA SER A 138 8.76 -11.90 -12.26
C SER A 138 8.07 -12.40 -13.55
N GLY A 139 6.83 -11.98 -13.77
CA GLY A 139 6.05 -12.36 -14.94
C GLY A 139 6.42 -11.55 -16.20
N THR A 140 5.83 -11.93 -17.31
CA THR A 140 6.14 -11.34 -18.62
C THR A 140 5.29 -10.13 -18.98
N HIS A 141 4.31 -9.77 -18.15
CA HIS A 141 3.29 -8.77 -18.52
C HIS A 141 3.39 -7.46 -17.75
N ALA A 142 3.29 -7.49 -16.41
CA ALA A 142 3.05 -6.28 -15.61
C ALA A 142 4.16 -5.22 -15.77
N LEU A 143 5.41 -5.54 -15.42
CA LEU A 143 6.51 -4.58 -15.54
C LEU A 143 6.79 -4.19 -17.00
N THR A 144 6.58 -5.11 -17.94
CA THR A 144 6.70 -4.81 -19.37
C THR A 144 5.65 -3.80 -19.82
N ALA A 145 4.39 -3.96 -19.40
CA ALA A 145 3.32 -3.01 -19.71
C ALA A 145 3.57 -1.64 -19.07
N MET A 146 4.00 -1.61 -17.80
CA MET A 146 4.39 -0.37 -17.12
C MET A 146 5.54 0.34 -17.84
N GLY A 147 6.60 -0.39 -18.22
CA GLY A 147 7.73 0.18 -18.93
C GLY A 147 7.36 0.77 -20.28
N ARG A 148 6.45 0.10 -21.01
CA ARG A 148 5.90 0.62 -22.27
C ARG A 148 5.12 1.92 -22.04
N TRP A 149 4.19 1.91 -21.10
CA TRP A 149 3.42 3.09 -20.74
C TRP A 149 4.31 4.28 -20.34
N MET A 150 5.32 4.03 -19.50
CA MET A 150 6.28 5.06 -19.10
C MET A 150 7.04 5.63 -20.31
N THR A 151 7.44 4.79 -21.25
CA THR A 151 8.13 5.22 -22.47
C THR A 151 7.21 6.08 -23.35
N GLU A 152 5.97 5.66 -23.55
CA GLU A 152 4.97 6.37 -24.35
C GLU A 152 4.61 7.74 -23.75
N HIS A 153 4.68 7.87 -22.43
CA HIS A 153 4.38 9.13 -21.72
C HIS A 153 5.63 9.93 -21.34
N ASN A 154 6.81 9.52 -21.80
CA ASN A 154 8.08 10.20 -21.52
C ASN A 154 8.44 10.21 -20.01
N GLU A 155 7.95 9.24 -19.28
CA GLU A 155 8.18 9.08 -17.85
C GLU A 155 9.41 8.23 -17.56
N ARG A 156 9.98 8.42 -16.36
CA ARG A 156 11.14 7.68 -15.85
C ARG A 156 10.89 7.24 -14.42
N LEU A 157 11.36 6.03 -14.09
CA LEU A 157 11.33 5.52 -12.74
C LEU A 157 12.17 6.41 -11.81
N SER A 158 11.55 7.01 -10.81
CA SER A 158 12.26 7.75 -9.76
C SER A 158 12.62 6.84 -8.59
N ALA A 159 11.63 6.09 -8.10
CA ALA A 159 11.82 5.13 -7.03
C ALA A 159 10.88 3.93 -7.21
N PHE A 160 11.38 2.74 -6.87
CA PHE A 160 10.58 1.53 -6.82
C PHE A 160 10.58 0.98 -5.38
N TYR A 161 9.44 1.11 -4.70
CA TYR A 161 9.27 0.54 -3.38
C TYR A 161 8.81 -0.92 -3.50
N VAL A 162 9.70 -1.84 -3.19
CA VAL A 162 9.47 -3.29 -3.34
C VAL A 162 9.14 -3.98 -2.03
N SER A 163 9.16 -3.26 -0.89
CA SER A 163 9.00 -3.86 0.42
C SER A 163 9.99 -5.03 0.62
N ASN A 164 9.49 -6.23 0.91
CA ASN A 164 10.29 -7.45 1.09
C ASN A 164 10.04 -8.51 0.00
N VAL A 165 9.50 -8.12 -1.14
CA VAL A 165 9.09 -9.06 -2.20
C VAL A 165 10.29 -9.86 -2.73
N GLU A 166 11.46 -9.25 -2.82
CA GLU A 166 12.67 -9.90 -3.31
C GLU A 166 13.05 -11.17 -2.51
N ASN A 167 12.76 -11.21 -1.19
CA ASN A 167 12.94 -12.41 -0.37
C ASN A 167 12.07 -13.60 -0.85
N TYR A 168 10.89 -13.32 -1.43
CA TYR A 168 10.04 -14.36 -2.01
C TYR A 168 10.54 -14.74 -3.41
N LEU A 169 10.93 -13.76 -4.22
CA LEU A 169 11.43 -14.00 -5.57
C LEU A 169 12.68 -14.91 -5.59
N PHE A 170 13.58 -14.78 -4.58
CA PHE A 170 14.70 -15.71 -4.42
C PHE A 170 14.26 -17.15 -4.08
N ARG A 171 13.14 -17.32 -3.39
CA ARG A 171 12.62 -18.66 -3.04
C ARG A 171 11.93 -19.37 -4.18
N ASP A 172 11.28 -18.58 -5.06
CA ASP A 172 10.41 -19.07 -6.12
C ASP A 172 11.12 -19.02 -7.50
N ASP A 173 12.45 -18.92 -7.50
CA ASP A 173 13.30 -18.81 -8.69
C ASP A 173 12.87 -17.69 -9.66
N GLY A 174 12.26 -16.64 -9.09
CA GLY A 174 11.74 -15.48 -9.83
C GLY A 174 12.68 -14.29 -9.88
N PHE A 175 13.75 -14.27 -9.08
CA PHE A 175 14.58 -13.09 -8.91
C PHE A 175 15.29 -12.66 -10.19
N GLU A 176 15.83 -13.59 -10.97
CA GLU A 176 16.50 -13.29 -12.24
C GLU A 176 15.55 -12.61 -13.23
N ARG A 177 14.36 -13.20 -13.42
CA ARG A 177 13.33 -12.63 -14.31
C ARG A 177 12.86 -11.25 -13.83
N TYR A 178 12.74 -11.06 -12.52
CA TYR A 178 12.44 -9.75 -11.94
C TYR A 178 13.52 -8.72 -12.27
N MET A 179 14.80 -9.06 -12.12
CA MET A 179 15.92 -8.19 -12.45
C MET A 179 15.95 -7.82 -13.93
N GLU A 180 15.69 -8.78 -14.81
CA GLU A 180 15.56 -8.52 -16.25
C GLU A 180 14.41 -7.56 -16.56
N ASN A 181 13.25 -7.75 -15.92
CA ASN A 181 12.10 -6.88 -16.08
C ASN A 181 12.39 -5.46 -15.57
N LEU A 182 13.05 -5.36 -14.41
CA LEU A 182 13.44 -4.08 -13.81
C LEU A 182 14.42 -3.32 -14.70
N ASN A 183 15.37 -3.99 -15.31
CA ASN A 183 16.33 -3.41 -16.25
C ASN A 183 15.68 -2.81 -17.50
N ARG A 184 14.48 -3.28 -17.87
CA ARG A 184 13.72 -2.77 -19.04
C ARG A 184 12.89 -1.51 -18.71
N LEU A 185 12.73 -1.16 -17.43
CA LEU A 185 12.00 0.06 -17.07
C LEU A 185 12.83 1.31 -17.43
N PRO A 186 12.23 2.34 -18.02
CA PRO A 186 12.91 3.61 -18.23
C PRO A 186 13.35 4.20 -16.89
N HIS A 187 14.65 4.42 -16.72
CA HIS A 187 15.23 4.93 -15.47
C HIS A 187 16.38 5.90 -15.72
N THR A 188 16.90 6.52 -14.67
CA THR A 188 18.00 7.46 -14.69
C THR A 188 19.09 7.03 -13.69
N ASP A 189 20.18 7.76 -13.65
CA ASP A 189 21.26 7.61 -12.66
C ASP A 189 20.80 7.89 -11.20
N ARG A 190 19.67 8.56 -11.05
CA ARG A 190 19.06 8.90 -9.74
C ARG A 190 17.96 7.93 -9.30
N SER A 191 17.60 6.98 -10.13
CA SER A 191 16.57 6.00 -9.80
C SER A 191 16.97 5.10 -8.66
N ALA A 192 16.03 4.80 -7.76
CA ALA A 192 16.31 4.07 -6.52
C ALA A 192 15.35 2.91 -6.29
N ILE A 193 15.85 1.87 -5.63
CA ILE A 193 15.05 0.79 -5.03
C ILE A 193 14.94 1.04 -3.53
N ILE A 194 13.73 0.94 -3.00
CA ILE A 194 13.45 1.06 -1.57
C ILE A 194 12.93 -0.28 -1.07
N ARG A 195 13.59 -0.84 -0.04
CA ARG A 195 13.26 -2.13 0.57
C ARG A 195 12.83 -1.96 2.01
N SER A 196 11.90 -2.79 2.47
CA SER A 196 11.64 -3.00 3.90
C SER A 196 12.25 -4.34 4.31
N ILE A 197 13.25 -4.28 5.18
CA ILE A 197 13.97 -5.46 5.66
C ILE A 197 13.55 -5.74 7.09
N PHE A 198 13.03 -6.94 7.35
CA PHE A 198 12.51 -7.30 8.65
C PHE A 198 13.64 -7.61 9.66
N GLY A 199 13.37 -7.33 10.95
CA GLY A 199 14.34 -7.36 12.04
C GLY A 199 15.10 -8.67 12.22
N ARG A 200 14.58 -9.82 11.74
CA ARG A 200 15.31 -11.10 11.72
C ARG A 200 16.63 -11.05 10.94
N PHE A 201 16.78 -10.08 10.06
CA PHE A 201 18.01 -9.87 9.30
C PHE A 201 18.98 -8.88 9.99
N GLY A 202 18.61 -8.28 11.15
CA GLY A 202 19.46 -7.51 12.05
C GLY A 202 20.27 -6.40 11.38
N LEU A 203 19.64 -5.42 10.76
CA LEU A 203 20.35 -4.31 10.13
C LEU A 203 20.97 -3.35 11.17
N PRO A 204 22.13 -2.75 10.88
CA PRO A 204 22.77 -1.78 11.79
C PRO A 204 21.87 -0.60 12.16
N ASP A 205 21.05 -0.14 11.20
CA ASP A 205 20.15 1.00 11.35
C ASP A 205 18.78 0.62 11.93
N SER A 206 18.63 -0.59 12.47
CA SER A 206 17.38 -1.04 13.10
C SER A 206 17.09 -0.21 14.34
N VAL A 207 15.86 0.30 14.45
CA VAL A 207 15.41 1.09 15.60
C VAL A 207 14.61 0.18 16.54
N PRO A 208 14.93 0.16 17.85
CA PRO A 208 14.16 -0.62 18.83
C PRO A 208 12.67 -0.29 18.78
N GLY A 209 11.83 -1.33 18.79
CA GLY A 209 10.37 -1.19 18.69
C GLY A 209 9.82 -1.26 17.27
N TYR A 210 10.65 -1.15 16.24
CA TYR A 210 10.24 -1.31 14.84
C TYR A 210 10.63 -2.69 14.29
N TYR A 211 9.70 -3.32 13.58
CA TYR A 211 9.90 -4.67 13.02
C TYR A 211 10.65 -4.67 11.69
N SER A 212 10.77 -3.53 11.04
CA SER A 212 11.45 -3.40 9.74
C SER A 212 12.26 -2.12 9.67
N THR A 213 13.29 -2.17 8.82
CA THR A 213 14.14 -1.03 8.47
C THR A 213 14.04 -0.81 6.96
N SER A 214 13.78 0.41 6.54
CA SER A 214 13.80 0.76 5.11
C SER A 214 15.22 1.09 4.68
N THR A 215 15.65 0.49 3.55
CA THR A 215 16.93 0.77 2.91
C THR A 215 16.71 1.30 1.51
N VAL A 216 17.64 2.14 1.04
CA VAL A 216 17.62 2.72 -0.31
C VAL A 216 18.90 2.30 -1.02
N GLN A 217 18.77 1.81 -2.25
CA GLN A 217 19.90 1.48 -3.12
C GLN A 217 19.72 2.13 -4.49
N ASN A 218 20.78 2.60 -5.10
CA ASN A 218 20.73 3.10 -6.47
C ASN A 218 20.40 1.95 -7.43
N LEU A 219 19.50 2.19 -8.39
CA LEU A 219 19.04 1.15 -9.32
C LEU A 219 20.16 0.69 -10.26
N ASN A 220 20.98 1.60 -10.78
CA ASN A 220 22.08 1.23 -11.67
C ASN A 220 23.13 0.38 -10.95
N GLU A 221 23.42 0.70 -9.68
CA GLU A 221 24.29 -0.13 -8.84
C GLU A 221 23.72 -1.53 -8.63
N LEU A 222 22.42 -1.65 -8.33
CA LEU A 222 21.74 -2.93 -8.20
C LEU A 222 21.87 -3.75 -9.49
N LEU A 223 21.58 -3.17 -10.66
CA LEU A 223 21.66 -3.82 -11.96
C LEU A 223 23.11 -4.24 -12.31
N ALA A 224 24.08 -3.40 -12.04
CA ALA A 224 25.49 -3.68 -12.27
C ALA A 224 25.99 -4.87 -11.39
N ASN A 225 25.62 -4.87 -10.12
CA ASN A 225 25.95 -5.95 -9.19
C ASN A 225 25.27 -7.26 -9.58
N PHE A 226 24.02 -7.22 -10.04
CA PHE A 226 23.32 -8.39 -10.59
C PHE A 226 24.04 -8.94 -11.82
N SER A 227 24.36 -8.07 -12.79
CA SER A 227 25.10 -8.48 -14.01
C SER A 227 26.48 -9.06 -13.71
N ALA A 228 27.10 -8.64 -12.62
CA ALA A 228 28.37 -9.18 -12.11
C ALA A 228 28.21 -10.49 -11.32
N GLY A 229 26.99 -11.03 -11.21
CA GLY A 229 26.72 -12.30 -10.51
C GLY A 229 26.86 -12.22 -8.99
N LYS A 230 26.77 -11.03 -8.39
CA LYS A 230 26.99 -10.86 -6.95
C LYS A 230 25.80 -11.29 -6.07
N TYR A 231 24.63 -11.52 -6.63
CA TYR A 231 23.42 -11.86 -5.89
C TYR A 231 22.98 -13.29 -6.15
N GLN A 232 23.48 -14.24 -5.35
CA GLN A 232 23.10 -15.65 -5.40
C GLN A 232 21.99 -15.95 -4.38
N THR A 233 21.92 -15.17 -3.31
CA THR A 233 20.94 -15.29 -2.23
C THR A 233 20.36 -13.94 -1.86
N TYR A 234 19.23 -13.95 -1.14
CA TYR A 234 18.68 -12.73 -0.58
C TYR A 234 19.64 -12.03 0.41
N SER A 235 20.49 -12.80 1.11
CA SER A 235 21.51 -12.24 2.01
C SER A 235 22.56 -11.43 1.24
N ASP A 236 23.00 -11.91 0.09
CA ASP A 236 23.94 -11.16 -0.76
C ASP A 236 23.36 -9.82 -1.21
N LEU A 237 22.05 -9.79 -1.53
CA LEU A 237 21.34 -8.56 -1.89
C LEU A 237 21.34 -7.56 -0.73
N LEU A 238 21.37 -8.03 0.51
CA LEU A 238 21.43 -7.20 1.72
C LEU A 238 22.86 -6.83 2.13
N GLY A 239 23.88 -7.24 1.38
CA GLY A 239 25.30 -6.97 1.68
C GLY A 239 25.85 -7.81 2.83
N ARG A 240 25.42 -9.10 2.93
CA ARG A 240 25.76 -10.03 4.03
C ARG A 240 26.25 -11.37 3.52
#